data_7dca3d1b83ed89611cab623aba57522c
#
_entry.id   7dca3d1b83ed89611cab623aba57522c
#
_cell.length_a   1.000
_cell.length_b   1.000
_cell.length_c   1.000
_cell.angle_alpha   90.00
_cell.angle_beta   90.00
_cell.angle_gamma   90.00
#
_symmetry.space_group_name_H-M   'P 1'
#
loop_
_entity.id
_entity.type
_entity.pdbx_description
1 polymer ?
#
loop_
_entity_poly.entity_id
_entity_poly.type
_entity_poly.pdbx_seq_one_letter_code
_entity_poly.pdbx_strand_id
1 'polypeptide(L)'
;STRTYRTNYGFAETMAGDITQVDVGDIPDCDVVLAGFPCQPFSLAGVSKKRSLGRETGFRDKTQGTLFFDVARIIAAKRPAAFLLENVKNLTSHDKGRTFKVIIDALQNELGYEVHWKVIDGQNFVPQHRERIYIVGFRSHTDFTWDDLKFPEHKPVLADILHRTDGTEPYLTWDGDRYFDHESNKVQDKYTLTPRLWQYLQDYKAKHEAMGHGFGYGLVTPDMVSRTLSARYHK
;
A
#
# COMPACT_ATOMS: atom_id res chain seq x y z
N SER A 1 -7.23 6.58 7.91
CA SER A 1 -8.56 6.46 8.50
C SER A 1 -9.43 7.68 8.19
N THR A 2 -10.73 7.60 8.45
CA THR A 2 -11.72 8.67 8.19
C THR A 2 -11.32 10.01 8.79
N ARG A 3 -10.81 10.02 10.04
CA ARG A 3 -10.37 11.25 10.71
C ARG A 3 -9.20 11.90 9.96
N THR A 4 -8.18 11.16 9.61
CA THR A 4 -7.02 11.66 8.85
C THR A 4 -7.43 12.22 7.50
N TYR A 5 -8.29 11.49 6.79
CA TYR A 5 -8.79 11.93 5.50
C TYR A 5 -9.56 13.27 5.61
N ARG A 6 -10.50 13.37 6.56
CA ARG A 6 -11.26 14.60 6.81
C ARG A 6 -10.37 15.79 7.18
N THR A 7 -9.33 15.56 7.98
CA THR A 7 -8.38 16.62 8.36
C THR A 7 -7.62 17.15 7.14
N ASN A 8 -7.23 16.28 6.21
CA ASN A 8 -6.43 16.68 5.06
C ASN A 8 -7.27 17.27 3.91
N TYR A 9 -8.49 16.80 3.72
CA TYR A 9 -9.30 17.15 2.54
C TYR A 9 -10.58 17.91 2.85
N GLY A 10 -10.92 18.11 4.11
CA GLY A 10 -12.06 18.95 4.53
C GLY A 10 -13.45 18.43 4.11
N PHE A 11 -13.56 17.22 3.58
CA PHE A 11 -14.83 16.67 3.14
C PHE A 11 -15.66 16.16 4.31
N ALA A 12 -16.87 16.66 4.43
CA ALA A 12 -17.87 16.20 5.39
C ALA A 12 -18.65 14.98 4.88
N GLU A 13 -18.55 14.66 3.59
CA GLU A 13 -19.52 13.83 2.89
C GLU A 13 -19.10 12.36 2.79
N THR A 14 -20.08 11.49 3.02
CA THR A 14 -20.19 10.07 2.65
C THR A 14 -18.95 9.20 2.75
N MET A 15 -18.28 9.20 3.89
CA MET A 15 -17.31 8.15 4.16
C MET A 15 -18.02 6.95 4.78
N ALA A 16 -18.27 5.94 3.98
CA ALA A 16 -18.72 4.64 4.45
C ALA A 16 -17.66 4.04 5.42
N GLY A 17 -18.12 3.32 6.43
CA GLY A 17 -17.25 2.69 7.42
C GLY A 17 -16.66 1.39 6.88
N ASP A 18 -17.45 0.33 6.93
CA ASP A 18 -17.07 -1.02 6.54
C ASP A 18 -17.62 -1.31 5.13
N ILE A 19 -16.72 -1.54 4.17
CA ILE A 19 -17.10 -1.82 2.78
C ILE A 19 -17.98 -3.06 2.63
N THR A 20 -17.88 -4.02 3.54
CA THR A 20 -18.69 -5.26 3.53
C THR A 20 -20.16 -4.98 3.84
N GLN A 21 -20.45 -3.84 4.47
CA GLN A 21 -21.79 -3.41 4.86
C GLN A 21 -22.40 -2.37 3.89
N VAL A 22 -21.61 -1.88 2.93
CA VAL A 22 -22.05 -0.86 1.98
C VAL A 22 -22.94 -1.52 0.92
N ASP A 23 -24.19 -1.00 0.76
CA ASP A 23 -25.01 -1.34 -0.38
C ASP A 23 -24.44 -0.68 -1.63
N VAL A 24 -24.34 -1.42 -2.72
CA VAL A 24 -23.86 -0.87 -4.00
C VAL A 24 -24.80 0.19 -4.57
N GLY A 25 -26.08 0.15 -4.20
CA GLY A 25 -27.06 1.18 -4.56
C GLY A 25 -26.72 2.54 -3.96
N ASP A 26 -26.11 2.58 -2.78
CA ASP A 26 -25.73 3.82 -2.08
C ASP A 26 -24.44 4.43 -2.63
N ILE A 27 -23.67 3.69 -3.44
CA ILE A 27 -22.46 4.20 -4.08
C ILE A 27 -22.85 4.97 -5.34
N PRO A 28 -22.42 6.23 -5.51
CA PRO A 28 -22.68 6.97 -6.73
C PRO A 28 -22.03 6.30 -7.95
N ASP A 29 -22.59 6.53 -9.12
CA ASP A 29 -21.95 6.12 -10.36
C ASP A 29 -20.62 6.85 -10.54
N CYS A 30 -19.63 6.17 -11.08
CA CYS A 30 -18.28 6.68 -11.22
C CYS A 30 -17.62 6.12 -12.48
N ASP A 31 -16.77 6.93 -13.10
CA ASP A 31 -15.99 6.54 -14.27
C ASP A 31 -14.75 5.73 -13.89
N VAL A 32 -14.19 6.00 -12.71
CA VAL A 32 -12.96 5.33 -12.24
C VAL A 32 -13.12 4.88 -10.79
N VAL A 33 -12.70 3.63 -10.52
CA VAL A 33 -12.59 3.09 -9.16
C VAL A 33 -11.12 2.97 -8.77
N LEU A 34 -10.74 3.58 -7.65
CA LEU A 34 -9.42 3.43 -7.03
C LEU A 34 -9.55 2.65 -5.74
N ALA A 35 -8.81 1.53 -5.58
CA ALA A 35 -8.90 0.74 -4.36
C ALA A 35 -7.57 0.08 -3.98
N GLY A 36 -7.23 0.16 -2.69
CA GLY A 36 -6.24 -0.71 -2.06
C GLY A 36 -6.96 -1.75 -1.20
N PHE A 37 -6.61 -3.02 -1.31
CA PHE A 37 -7.18 -4.08 -0.49
C PHE A 37 -6.08 -4.89 0.21
N PRO A 38 -6.32 -5.44 1.41
CA PRO A 38 -5.31 -6.20 2.13
C PRO A 38 -5.03 -7.53 1.43
N CYS A 39 -3.75 -7.98 1.49
CA CYS A 39 -3.36 -9.32 1.06
C CYS A 39 -3.80 -10.34 2.12
N GLN A 40 -5.04 -10.78 2.03
CA GLN A 40 -5.59 -11.82 2.89
C GLN A 40 -5.63 -13.16 2.14
N PRO A 41 -5.34 -14.29 2.81
CA PRO A 41 -5.43 -15.60 2.17
C PRO A 41 -6.88 -15.89 1.76
N PHE A 42 -7.07 -16.25 0.52
CA PHE A 42 -8.36 -16.79 0.05
C PHE A 42 -8.54 -18.20 0.60
N SER A 43 -9.75 -18.53 1.02
CA SER A 43 -10.15 -19.93 1.17
C SER A 43 -10.39 -20.53 -0.22
N LEU A 44 -9.30 -20.87 -0.93
CA LEU A 44 -9.36 -21.46 -2.28
C LEU A 44 -10.20 -22.74 -2.34
N ALA A 45 -10.29 -23.47 -1.22
CA ALA A 45 -11.14 -24.66 -1.10
C ALA A 45 -12.63 -24.34 -1.36
N GLY A 46 -13.11 -23.16 -0.94
CA GLY A 46 -14.48 -22.72 -1.22
C GLY A 46 -14.71 -22.39 -2.69
N VAL A 47 -13.79 -21.69 -3.32
CA VAL A 47 -13.89 -21.25 -4.72
C VAL A 47 -13.84 -22.45 -5.68
N SER A 48 -12.86 -23.34 -5.51
CA SER A 48 -12.70 -24.53 -6.38
C SER A 48 -13.85 -25.52 -6.24
N LYS A 49 -14.32 -25.76 -5.01
CA LYS A 49 -15.41 -26.72 -4.77
C LYS A 49 -16.76 -26.25 -5.32
N LYS A 50 -17.01 -24.93 -5.32
CA LYS A 50 -18.26 -24.38 -5.88
C LYS A 50 -18.25 -24.38 -7.41
N ARG A 51 -17.11 -24.06 -8.04
CA ARG A 51 -16.92 -24.20 -9.51
C ARG A 51 -17.18 -25.62 -9.98
N SER A 52 -16.69 -26.63 -9.27
CA SER A 52 -16.91 -28.04 -9.62
C SER A 52 -18.36 -28.53 -9.45
N LEU A 53 -19.16 -27.83 -8.64
CA LEU A 53 -20.55 -28.17 -8.36
C LEU A 53 -21.56 -27.38 -9.21
N GLY A 54 -21.11 -26.55 -10.18
CA GLY A 54 -21.99 -25.77 -11.05
C GLY A 54 -22.83 -24.71 -10.29
N ARG A 55 -22.48 -24.42 -9.03
CA ARG A 55 -23.16 -23.39 -8.25
C ARG A 55 -22.65 -22.01 -8.63
N GLU A 56 -23.50 -20.97 -8.49
CA GLU A 56 -23.08 -19.58 -8.71
C GLU A 56 -21.80 -19.28 -7.93
N THR A 57 -20.71 -19.17 -8.68
CA THR A 57 -19.41 -18.73 -8.20
C THR A 57 -19.25 -17.30 -8.68
N GLY A 58 -18.68 -16.46 -7.91
CA GLY A 58 -18.47 -15.07 -8.29
C GLY A 58 -18.84 -14.10 -7.17
N PHE A 59 -18.97 -12.84 -7.51
CA PHE A 59 -19.14 -11.72 -6.57
C PHE A 59 -20.40 -11.79 -5.72
N ARG A 60 -21.37 -12.62 -6.04
CA ARG A 60 -22.63 -12.78 -5.28
C ARG A 60 -22.50 -13.68 -4.06
N ASP A 61 -21.40 -14.39 -3.93
CA ASP A 61 -21.21 -15.31 -2.81
C ASP A 61 -20.62 -14.60 -1.60
N LYS A 62 -21.44 -14.21 -0.66
CA LYS A 62 -21.08 -13.57 0.62
C LYS A 62 -20.11 -14.38 1.49
N THR A 63 -19.80 -15.64 1.13
CA THR A 63 -18.91 -16.53 1.90
C THR A 63 -17.44 -16.47 1.48
N GLN A 64 -17.08 -15.67 0.48
CA GLN A 64 -15.69 -15.59 0.01
C GLN A 64 -14.76 -14.77 0.90
N GLY A 65 -15.30 -13.95 1.80
CA GLY A 65 -14.64 -13.45 3.01
C GLY A 65 -13.39 -12.58 2.83
N THR A 66 -13.09 -12.06 1.64
CA THR A 66 -11.95 -11.17 1.43
C THR A 66 -12.39 -9.85 0.80
N LEU A 67 -11.80 -8.75 1.25
CA LEU A 67 -12.13 -7.42 0.79
C LEU A 67 -11.90 -7.19 -0.72
N PHE A 68 -11.11 -8.05 -1.38
CA PHE A 68 -11.02 -8.05 -2.85
C PHE A 68 -12.39 -8.29 -3.50
N PHE A 69 -13.17 -9.24 -2.99
CA PHE A 69 -14.48 -9.55 -3.59
C PHE A 69 -15.51 -8.44 -3.34
N ASP A 70 -15.35 -7.63 -2.28
CA ASP A 70 -16.16 -6.44 -2.10
C ASP A 70 -15.81 -5.36 -3.12
N VAL A 71 -14.52 -5.16 -3.42
CA VAL A 71 -14.08 -4.27 -4.51
C VAL A 71 -14.63 -4.78 -5.85
N ALA A 72 -14.50 -6.05 -6.13
CA ALA A 72 -15.01 -6.66 -7.36
C ALA A 72 -16.54 -6.55 -7.49
N ARG A 73 -17.29 -6.71 -6.38
CA ARG A 73 -18.75 -6.49 -6.31
C ARG A 73 -19.13 -5.07 -6.69
N ILE A 74 -18.38 -4.07 -6.22
CA ILE A 74 -18.60 -2.66 -6.57
C ILE A 74 -18.31 -2.43 -8.05
N ILE A 75 -17.17 -2.92 -8.56
CA ILE A 75 -16.82 -2.82 -9.99
C ILE A 75 -17.91 -3.49 -10.87
N ALA A 76 -18.41 -4.67 -10.45
CA ALA A 76 -19.47 -5.37 -11.15
C ALA A 76 -20.75 -4.57 -11.25
N ALA A 77 -21.16 -3.91 -10.15
CA ALA A 77 -22.40 -3.14 -10.07
C ALA A 77 -22.29 -1.77 -10.78
N LYS A 78 -21.15 -1.08 -10.59
CA LYS A 78 -20.99 0.30 -11.11
C LYS A 78 -20.41 0.35 -12.51
N ARG A 79 -19.79 -0.73 -12.97
CA ARG A 79 -19.23 -0.83 -14.33
C ARG A 79 -18.40 0.40 -14.75
N PRO A 80 -17.45 0.87 -13.91
CA PRO A 80 -16.65 2.03 -14.25
C PRO A 80 -15.91 1.85 -15.60
N ALA A 81 -15.54 2.96 -16.24
CA ALA A 81 -14.76 2.91 -17.47
C ALA A 81 -13.37 2.32 -17.21
N ALA A 82 -12.80 2.62 -16.03
CA ALA A 82 -11.51 2.07 -15.60
C ALA A 82 -11.46 1.83 -14.09
N PHE A 83 -10.49 1.01 -13.67
CA PHE A 83 -10.12 0.91 -12.26
C PHE A 83 -8.60 0.85 -12.08
N LEU A 84 -8.12 1.27 -10.91
CA LEU A 84 -6.75 1.07 -10.46
C LEU A 84 -6.77 0.42 -9.07
N LEU A 85 -6.20 -0.78 -8.97
CA LEU A 85 -6.10 -1.51 -7.71
C LEU A 85 -4.63 -1.57 -7.26
N GLU A 86 -4.41 -1.47 -5.95
CA GLU A 86 -3.06 -1.56 -5.34
C GLU A 86 -2.99 -2.70 -4.35
N ASN A 87 -1.83 -3.37 -4.32
CA ASN A 87 -1.51 -4.34 -3.29
C ASN A 87 0.00 -4.47 -3.08
N VAL A 88 0.41 -5.27 -2.09
CA VAL A 88 1.83 -5.59 -1.89
C VAL A 88 2.36 -6.47 -3.04
N LYS A 89 3.63 -6.33 -3.41
CA LYS A 89 4.30 -7.15 -4.45
C LYS A 89 4.07 -8.65 -4.24
N ASN A 90 4.12 -9.10 -2.98
CA ASN A 90 4.01 -10.52 -2.64
C ASN A 90 2.66 -11.14 -3.03
N LEU A 91 1.65 -10.34 -3.41
CA LEU A 91 0.40 -10.85 -3.96
C LEU A 91 0.64 -11.76 -5.17
N THR A 92 1.61 -11.45 -6.02
CA THR A 92 1.93 -12.24 -7.23
C THR A 92 2.45 -13.64 -6.92
N SER A 93 3.11 -13.83 -5.78
CA SER A 93 3.68 -15.11 -5.34
C SER A 93 2.89 -15.78 -4.22
N HIS A 94 1.89 -15.07 -3.66
CA HIS A 94 1.07 -15.59 -2.57
C HIS A 94 0.38 -16.90 -2.96
N ASP A 95 0.47 -17.91 -2.09
CA ASP A 95 -0.05 -19.24 -2.33
C ASP A 95 0.41 -19.84 -3.69
N LYS A 96 1.70 -19.73 -3.99
CA LYS A 96 2.30 -20.17 -5.26
C LYS A 96 1.67 -19.51 -6.50
N GLY A 97 1.24 -18.26 -6.37
CA GLY A 97 0.60 -17.47 -7.43
C GLY A 97 -0.91 -17.74 -7.62
N ARG A 98 -1.49 -18.67 -6.89
CA ARG A 98 -2.92 -19.04 -7.05
C ARG A 98 -3.84 -17.88 -6.69
N THR A 99 -3.53 -17.16 -5.64
CA THR A 99 -4.30 -15.96 -5.22
C THR A 99 -4.38 -14.94 -6.33
N PHE A 100 -3.22 -14.60 -6.91
CA PHE A 100 -3.16 -13.60 -7.98
C PHE A 100 -3.92 -14.07 -9.24
N LYS A 101 -3.79 -15.34 -9.59
CA LYS A 101 -4.53 -15.92 -10.72
C LYS A 101 -6.04 -15.79 -10.54
N VAL A 102 -6.57 -16.03 -9.32
CA VAL A 102 -8.00 -15.85 -9.03
C VAL A 102 -8.44 -14.41 -9.20
N ILE A 103 -7.63 -13.44 -8.74
CA ILE A 103 -7.91 -12.02 -8.90
C ILE A 103 -7.98 -11.63 -10.37
N ILE A 104 -6.98 -12.00 -11.15
CA ILE A 104 -6.93 -11.68 -12.58
C ILE A 104 -8.08 -12.36 -13.35
N ASP A 105 -8.34 -13.63 -13.06
CA ASP A 105 -9.46 -14.38 -13.67
C ASP A 105 -10.81 -13.70 -13.39
N ALA A 106 -11.04 -13.26 -12.16
CA ALA A 106 -12.25 -12.52 -11.79
C ALA A 106 -12.39 -11.20 -12.56
N LEU A 107 -11.32 -10.43 -12.66
CA LEU A 107 -11.34 -9.14 -13.34
C LEU A 107 -11.48 -9.27 -14.87
N GLN A 108 -10.76 -10.23 -15.47
CA GLN A 108 -10.75 -10.42 -16.92
C GLN A 108 -11.96 -11.25 -17.41
N ASN A 109 -12.15 -12.44 -16.84
CA ASN A 109 -13.10 -13.42 -17.41
C ASN A 109 -14.51 -13.26 -16.83
N GLU A 110 -14.65 -12.90 -15.53
CA GLU A 110 -15.98 -12.74 -14.94
C GLU A 110 -16.50 -11.31 -15.12
N LEU A 111 -15.65 -10.27 -14.99
CA LEU A 111 -16.04 -8.86 -15.15
C LEU A 111 -15.84 -8.33 -16.58
N GLY A 112 -15.03 -8.99 -17.40
CA GLY A 112 -14.81 -8.64 -18.80
C GLY A 112 -14.01 -7.35 -19.00
N TYR A 113 -13.05 -7.06 -18.11
CA TYR A 113 -12.13 -5.93 -18.26
C TYR A 113 -10.84 -6.35 -18.95
N GLU A 114 -10.28 -5.47 -19.77
CA GLU A 114 -8.90 -5.58 -20.22
C GLU A 114 -7.99 -5.20 -19.05
N VAL A 115 -7.13 -6.12 -18.58
CA VAL A 115 -6.37 -5.94 -17.33
C VAL A 115 -4.88 -5.98 -17.59
N HIS A 116 -4.18 -4.95 -17.12
CA HIS A 116 -2.74 -4.82 -17.13
C HIS A 116 -2.21 -4.68 -15.70
N TRP A 117 -1.02 -5.18 -15.41
CA TRP A 117 -0.42 -5.04 -14.10
C TRP A 117 1.08 -4.85 -14.17
N LYS A 118 1.63 -4.13 -13.18
CA LYS A 118 3.07 -3.89 -13.03
C LYS A 118 3.42 -3.74 -11.56
N VAL A 119 4.59 -4.25 -11.18
CA VAL A 119 5.18 -3.94 -9.87
C VAL A 119 6.01 -2.67 -10.02
N ILE A 120 5.72 -1.68 -9.19
CA ILE A 120 6.43 -0.40 -9.16
C ILE A 120 7.03 -0.22 -7.78
N ASP A 121 8.28 0.25 -7.74
CA ASP A 121 8.95 0.57 -6.50
C ASP A 121 8.85 2.07 -6.21
N GLY A 122 8.41 2.40 -5.01
CA GLY A 122 8.30 3.78 -4.51
C GLY A 122 9.64 4.52 -4.48
N GLN A 123 10.79 3.82 -4.48
CA GLN A 123 12.11 4.45 -4.51
C GLN A 123 12.36 5.33 -5.75
N ASN A 124 11.54 5.19 -6.78
CA ASN A 124 11.60 6.09 -7.94
C ASN A 124 11.02 7.50 -7.65
N PHE A 125 10.29 7.67 -6.54
CA PHE A 125 9.56 8.90 -6.21
C PHE A 125 9.88 9.44 -4.81
N VAL A 126 10.26 8.55 -3.88
CA VAL A 126 10.54 8.86 -2.48
C VAL A 126 11.73 8.02 -2.01
N PRO A 127 12.52 8.45 -1.02
CA PRO A 127 13.69 7.68 -0.57
C PRO A 127 13.31 6.45 0.27
N GLN A 128 12.38 5.65 -0.24
CA GLN A 128 11.91 4.43 0.40
C GLN A 128 11.75 3.30 -0.62
N HIS A 129 12.43 2.19 -0.38
CA HIS A 129 12.18 0.95 -1.11
C HIS A 129 10.85 0.37 -0.69
N ARG A 130 9.80 0.51 -1.55
CA ARG A 130 8.44 0.09 -1.29
C ARG A 130 7.78 -0.44 -2.56
N GLU A 131 7.96 -1.71 -2.84
CA GLU A 131 7.37 -2.35 -4.02
C GLU A 131 5.87 -2.61 -3.83
N ARG A 132 5.09 -2.19 -4.82
CA ARG A 132 3.64 -2.42 -4.90
C ARG A 132 3.25 -2.91 -6.27
N ILE A 133 2.30 -3.82 -6.31
CA ILE A 133 1.64 -4.18 -7.56
C ILE A 133 0.48 -3.22 -7.80
N TYR A 134 0.41 -2.70 -9.01
CA TYR A 134 -0.70 -1.92 -9.53
C TYR A 134 -1.38 -2.73 -10.62
N ILE A 135 -2.71 -2.85 -10.53
CA ILE A 135 -3.55 -3.58 -11.47
C ILE A 135 -4.53 -2.57 -12.05
N VAL A 136 -4.43 -2.31 -13.35
CA VAL A 136 -5.30 -1.39 -14.08
C VAL A 136 -6.23 -2.21 -14.95
N GLY A 137 -7.51 -1.85 -14.97
CA GLY A 137 -8.48 -2.48 -15.86
C GLY A 137 -9.30 -1.45 -16.62
N PHE A 138 -9.55 -1.74 -17.88
CA PHE A 138 -10.38 -0.92 -18.77
C PHE A 138 -11.58 -1.74 -19.23
N ARG A 139 -12.77 -1.12 -19.22
CA ARG A 139 -14.01 -1.77 -19.66
C ARG A 139 -14.04 -1.98 -21.17
N SER A 140 -13.37 -1.13 -21.92
CA SER A 140 -13.21 -1.21 -23.37
C SER A 140 -11.73 -1.31 -23.72
N HIS A 141 -11.43 -1.81 -24.91
CA HIS A 141 -10.04 -1.88 -25.39
C HIS A 141 -9.38 -0.50 -25.40
N THR A 142 -8.12 -0.46 -25.00
CA THR A 142 -7.28 0.74 -24.98
C THR A 142 -5.86 0.41 -25.45
N ASP A 143 -5.14 1.42 -25.96
CA ASP A 143 -3.71 1.30 -26.30
C ASP A 143 -2.81 1.46 -25.07
N PHE A 144 -3.32 1.22 -23.87
CA PHE A 144 -2.59 1.39 -22.62
C PHE A 144 -1.39 0.46 -22.54
N THR A 145 -0.23 1.01 -22.23
CA THR A 145 0.98 0.28 -21.91
C THR A 145 1.69 0.86 -20.70
N TRP A 146 2.24 -0.01 -19.84
CA TRP A 146 3.10 0.42 -18.74
C TRP A 146 4.42 1.05 -19.20
N ASP A 147 4.80 0.90 -20.46
CA ASP A 147 6.05 1.45 -21.00
C ASP A 147 5.96 2.97 -21.22
N ASP A 148 4.75 3.51 -21.27
CA ASP A 148 4.52 4.96 -21.32
C ASP A 148 4.73 5.64 -19.95
N LEU A 149 4.81 4.86 -18.86
CA LEU A 149 5.08 5.37 -17.52
C LEU A 149 6.53 5.86 -17.41
N LYS A 150 6.68 7.18 -17.34
CA LYS A 150 7.98 7.82 -17.13
C LYS A 150 8.24 8.01 -15.64
N PHE A 151 9.40 7.58 -15.19
CA PHE A 151 9.87 7.85 -13.83
C PHE A 151 10.66 9.16 -13.79
N PRO A 152 10.70 9.88 -12.66
CA PRO A 152 11.58 11.01 -12.47
C PRO A 152 13.05 10.61 -12.73
N GLU A 153 13.81 11.49 -13.37
CA GLU A 153 15.25 11.28 -13.60
C GLU A 153 16.03 11.27 -12.28
N HIS A 154 15.69 12.20 -11.39
CA HIS A 154 16.25 12.25 -10.05
C HIS A 154 15.63 11.17 -9.17
N LYS A 155 16.49 10.30 -8.61
CA LYS A 155 16.09 9.30 -7.61
C LYS A 155 16.34 9.87 -6.23
N PRO A 156 15.28 10.10 -5.43
CA PRO A 156 15.42 10.69 -4.11
C PRO A 156 16.24 9.79 -3.17
N VAL A 157 17.02 10.44 -2.30
CA VAL A 157 17.77 9.81 -1.22
C VAL A 157 17.33 10.37 0.13
N LEU A 158 17.73 9.76 1.24
CA LEU A 158 17.31 10.21 2.57
C LEU A 158 17.68 11.67 2.84
N ALA A 159 18.81 12.14 2.31
CA ALA A 159 19.22 13.54 2.44
C ALA A 159 18.15 14.55 1.97
N ASP A 160 17.31 14.14 1.01
CA ASP A 160 16.27 15.03 0.45
C ASP A 160 15.10 15.28 1.43
N ILE A 161 14.96 14.43 2.45
CA ILE A 161 13.85 14.49 3.42
C ILE A 161 14.29 14.60 4.89
N LEU A 162 15.58 14.46 5.18
CA LEU A 162 16.10 14.65 6.53
C LEU A 162 16.13 16.13 6.89
N HIS A 163 15.83 16.44 8.15
CA HIS A 163 16.01 17.80 8.67
C HIS A 163 17.46 18.26 8.55
N ARG A 164 17.65 19.49 8.13
CA ARG A 164 18.96 20.11 7.97
C ARG A 164 19.46 20.63 9.32
N THR A 165 20.70 20.35 9.66
CA THR A 165 21.31 20.77 10.92
C THR A 165 22.31 21.92 10.74
N ASP A 166 22.34 22.54 9.56
CA ASP A 166 23.23 23.63 9.17
C ASP A 166 22.61 25.03 9.35
N GLY A 167 21.43 25.11 9.97
CA GLY A 167 20.70 26.36 10.17
C GLY A 167 19.79 26.77 9.00
N THR A 168 19.69 25.94 7.97
CA THR A 168 18.85 26.21 6.77
C THR A 168 17.53 25.46 6.78
N GLU A 169 17.18 24.78 7.88
CA GLU A 169 15.90 24.07 7.99
C GLU A 169 14.73 25.05 7.94
N PRO A 170 13.78 24.89 7.02
CA PRO A 170 12.65 25.79 6.90
C PRO A 170 11.70 25.66 8.08
N TYR A 171 11.31 26.79 8.67
CA TYR A 171 10.28 26.83 9.70
C TYR A 171 8.89 26.62 9.09
N LEU A 172 8.22 25.55 9.48
CA LEU A 172 6.88 25.21 9.02
C LEU A 172 5.86 25.55 10.12
N THR A 173 5.00 26.53 9.88
CA THR A 173 4.08 27.07 10.90
C THR A 173 3.11 26.03 11.48
N TRP A 174 2.73 25.01 10.69
CA TRP A 174 1.86 23.93 11.17
C TRP A 174 2.58 22.89 12.04
N ASP A 175 3.90 22.83 11.97
CA ASP A 175 4.75 21.91 12.73
C ASP A 175 5.38 22.61 13.94
N GLY A 176 5.75 23.87 13.81
CA GLY A 176 6.52 24.60 14.81
C GLY A 176 7.78 23.81 15.19
N ASP A 177 8.08 23.76 16.47
CA ASP A 177 9.22 23.00 17.00
C ASP A 177 8.86 21.56 17.42
N ARG A 178 7.80 20.97 16.84
CA ARG A 178 7.33 19.62 17.21
C ARG A 178 8.38 18.55 16.96
N TYR A 179 9.06 18.60 15.82
CA TYR A 179 10.00 17.58 15.36
C TYR A 179 11.44 18.08 15.36
N PHE A 180 11.62 19.36 15.08
CA PHE A 180 12.92 20.00 14.97
C PHE A 180 12.94 21.26 15.84
N ASP A 181 14.02 21.45 16.60
CA ASP A 181 14.28 22.63 17.41
C ASP A 181 15.10 23.61 16.57
N HIS A 182 14.47 24.69 16.14
CA HIS A 182 15.11 25.69 15.29
C HIS A 182 16.09 26.60 16.05
N GLU A 183 16.01 26.67 17.38
CA GLU A 183 16.98 27.41 18.19
C GLU A 183 18.31 26.64 18.28
N SER A 184 18.24 25.35 18.54
CA SER A 184 19.44 24.51 18.66
C SER A 184 19.85 23.83 17.33
N ASN A 185 19.08 24.02 16.24
CA ASN A 185 19.29 23.42 14.93
C ASN A 185 19.45 21.88 14.96
N LYS A 186 18.57 21.20 15.68
CA LYS A 186 18.60 19.75 15.80
C LYS A 186 17.20 19.13 15.94
N VAL A 187 17.11 17.87 15.60
CA VAL A 187 15.90 17.06 15.86
C VAL A 187 15.65 16.99 17.36
N GLN A 188 14.40 17.10 17.76
CA GLN A 188 13.97 17.00 19.16
C GLN A 188 14.43 15.67 19.79
N ASP A 189 14.99 15.73 20.99
CA ASP A 189 15.60 14.59 21.70
C ASP A 189 14.65 13.37 21.82
N LYS A 190 13.34 13.62 21.93
CA LYS A 190 12.33 12.55 22.02
C LYS A 190 12.29 11.63 20.79
N TYR A 191 12.85 12.04 19.65
CA TYR A 191 12.95 11.25 18.43
C TYR A 191 14.34 10.65 18.23
N THR A 192 15.27 10.94 19.14
CA THR A 192 16.64 10.41 19.09
C THR A 192 16.79 9.29 20.13
N LEU A 193 17.37 8.17 19.71
CA LEU A 193 17.66 7.07 20.64
C LEU A 193 18.65 7.53 21.70
N THR A 194 18.35 7.23 22.96
CA THR A 194 19.35 7.43 24.01
C THR A 194 20.54 6.51 23.81
N PRO A 195 21.77 6.89 24.26
CA PRO A 195 22.94 6.01 24.15
C PRO A 195 22.72 4.61 24.74
N ARG A 196 21.99 4.55 25.86
CA ARG A 196 21.65 3.26 26.50
C ARG A 196 20.74 2.40 25.60
N LEU A 197 19.71 2.99 25.00
CA LEU A 197 18.82 2.26 24.10
C LEU A 197 19.54 1.83 22.82
N TRP A 198 20.39 2.69 22.30
CA TRP A 198 21.21 2.37 21.13
C TRP A 198 22.15 1.18 21.42
N GLN A 199 22.86 1.19 22.55
CA GLN A 199 23.71 0.06 22.96
C GLN A 199 22.90 -1.23 23.12
N TYR A 200 21.73 -1.16 23.77
CA TYR A 200 20.84 -2.31 23.89
C TYR A 200 20.47 -2.92 22.53
N LEU A 201 20.14 -2.09 21.54
CA LEU A 201 19.78 -2.57 20.19
C LEU A 201 20.97 -3.24 19.49
N GLN A 202 22.20 -2.72 19.69
CA GLN A 202 23.42 -3.34 19.14
C GLN A 202 23.67 -4.72 19.77
N ASP A 203 23.60 -4.80 21.09
CA ASP A 203 23.81 -6.06 21.81
C ASP A 203 22.74 -7.10 21.44
N TYR A 204 21.50 -6.65 21.32
CA TYR A 204 20.38 -7.49 20.91
C TYR A 204 20.56 -8.01 19.47
N LYS A 205 21.01 -7.17 18.55
CA LYS A 205 21.32 -7.57 17.19
C LYS A 205 22.41 -8.63 17.17
N ALA A 206 23.56 -8.38 17.83
CA ALA A 206 24.68 -9.32 17.91
C ALA A 206 24.26 -10.67 18.46
N LYS A 207 23.45 -10.68 19.52
CA LYS A 207 22.89 -11.91 20.11
C LYS A 207 22.06 -12.71 19.12
N HIS A 208 21.19 -12.08 18.35
CA HIS A 208 20.32 -12.76 17.39
C HIS A 208 21.09 -13.27 16.17
N GLU A 209 22.06 -12.49 15.69
CA GLU A 209 22.95 -12.92 14.60
C GLU A 209 23.76 -14.15 15.00
N ALA A 210 24.29 -14.19 16.24
CA ALA A 210 25.00 -15.35 16.76
C ALA A 210 24.12 -16.62 16.86
N MET A 211 22.82 -16.47 16.98
CA MET A 211 21.85 -17.59 16.95
C MET A 211 21.36 -17.94 15.54
N GLY A 212 21.88 -17.31 14.48
CA GLY A 212 21.42 -17.51 13.12
C GLY A 212 20.07 -16.86 12.80
N HIS A 213 19.57 -15.98 13.66
CA HIS A 213 18.32 -15.27 13.47
C HIS A 213 18.61 -13.89 12.85
N GLY A 214 17.82 -13.51 11.83
CA GLY A 214 17.82 -12.13 11.34
C GLY A 214 17.22 -11.17 12.39
N PHE A 215 17.84 -10.00 12.55
CA PHE A 215 17.31 -8.95 13.42
C PHE A 215 17.06 -7.64 12.68
N GLY A 216 16.02 -6.98 13.09
CA GLY A 216 15.22 -6.02 12.36
C GLY A 216 15.74 -4.64 12.05
N TYR A 217 16.91 -4.15 12.50
CA TYR A 217 17.36 -2.83 12.06
C TYR A 217 18.51 -2.89 11.04
N GLY A 218 18.52 -1.94 10.11
CA GLY A 218 19.65 -1.67 9.26
C GLY A 218 20.06 -0.21 9.38
N LEU A 219 21.36 0.04 9.35
CA LEU A 219 21.87 1.40 9.27
C LEU A 219 21.73 1.90 7.84
N VAL A 220 21.32 3.14 7.69
CA VAL A 220 21.24 3.84 6.41
C VAL A 220 21.95 5.19 6.55
N THR A 221 22.63 5.61 5.51
CA THR A 221 23.30 6.91 5.41
C THR A 221 22.41 7.89 4.61
N PRO A 222 22.65 9.19 4.68
CA PRO A 222 21.85 10.19 3.98
C PRO A 222 21.78 9.98 2.45
N ASP A 223 22.79 9.38 1.85
CA ASP A 223 22.87 9.06 0.41
C ASP A 223 22.14 7.76 0.02
N MET A 224 21.56 7.07 0.98
CA MET A 224 20.87 5.80 0.75
C MET A 224 19.34 5.98 0.68
N VAL A 225 18.67 4.91 0.23
CA VAL A 225 17.23 4.74 0.27
C VAL A 225 16.86 3.85 1.47
N SER A 226 15.85 4.25 2.23
CA SER A 226 15.39 3.44 3.37
C SER A 226 14.66 2.17 2.90
N ARG A 227 14.62 1.16 3.78
CA ARG A 227 13.73 0.01 3.61
C ARG A 227 12.27 0.41 3.86
N THR A 228 11.33 -0.42 3.41
CA THR A 228 9.92 -0.25 3.76
C THR A 228 9.74 -0.14 5.26
N LEU A 229 9.14 0.95 5.72
CA LEU A 229 8.77 1.12 7.12
C LEU A 229 7.66 0.14 7.48
N SER A 230 7.86 -0.63 8.53
CA SER A 230 6.82 -1.54 9.05
C SER A 230 5.81 -0.79 9.91
N ALA A 231 4.62 -1.35 10.10
CA ALA A 231 3.58 -0.75 10.93
C ALA A 231 3.99 -0.58 12.43
N ARG A 232 5.09 -1.21 12.83
CA ARG A 232 5.61 -1.18 14.21
C ARG A 232 6.97 -0.52 14.35
N TYR A 233 7.44 0.21 13.34
CA TYR A 233 8.77 0.82 13.40
C TYR A 233 8.92 1.86 14.52
N HIS A 234 7.81 2.38 15.04
CA HIS A 234 7.75 3.39 16.09
C HIS A 234 7.58 2.80 17.53
N LYS A 235 7.65 1.47 17.66
CA LYS A 235 7.47 0.77 18.95
C LYS A 235 8.78 0.22 19.45
#